data_a0f6286c64a150fc5658e08dbf2d2c08
#
_entry.id   a0f6286c64a150fc5658e08dbf2d2c08
#
_cell.length_a   1.000
_cell.length_b   1.000
_cell.length_c   1.000
_cell.angle_alpha   90.00
_cell.angle_beta   90.00
_cell.angle_gamma   90.00
#
_symmetry.space_group_name_H-M   'P 1'
#
loop_
_entity.id
_entity.type
_entity.pdbx_description
1 polymer ?
#
loop_
_entity_poly.entity_id
_entity_poly.type
_entity_poly.pdbx_seq_one_letter_code
_entity_poly.pdbx_strand_id
1 'polypeptide(L)'
;MKTKEKQFTHLLKRIASFAFPLALAGILSACGHKRPEPAAPYEPKDYIAASKQISFDLSQLDAVPNNPFPTLSVPTYITKVKENYFIVDCYHNQVIYHDNLEDPLYEWQIMTSDISMGHTLASDGSVYLIDDTEHNRILVMEESINNNGRPVFVPTQEFTEIGDRPHYILYDAYTDTFYAWSSQSGEMFLFRHAPGESAMYLTEVRSIPSLKGVYVRSFTIVEDRVYFVSGNKSILEADLYSFEILKEYPVPDALAGMIQLTPIADYFYITISTDSTGSQDYATMIRTKSLSDLATGKYEDVYHNFIGGGTPYYITRIDDFWYLTEHRIPGHSIWQFQVKENAITNVTSIY
;
A
#
# COMPACT_ATOMS: atom_id res chain seq x y z
N MET A 1 -22.48 18.57 -59.38
CA MET A 1 -21.13 18.90 -58.84
C MET A 1 -21.27 19.58 -57.49
N LYS A 2 -21.64 18.87 -56.45
CA LYS A 2 -21.72 19.35 -55.05
C LYS A 2 -22.03 18.12 -54.16
N THR A 3 -21.07 17.20 -53.96
CA THR A 3 -21.23 16.10 -53.00
C THR A 3 -19.89 15.34 -52.84
N LYS A 4 -18.82 16.06 -52.46
CA LYS A 4 -17.54 15.38 -52.08
C LYS A 4 -16.73 16.14 -51.01
N GLU A 5 -17.31 17.10 -50.31
CA GLU A 5 -16.57 17.92 -49.33
C GLU A 5 -17.02 17.72 -47.85
N LYS A 6 -17.85 16.72 -47.55
CA LYS A 6 -18.34 16.46 -46.17
C LYS A 6 -17.81 15.22 -45.50
N GLN A 7 -16.84 14.50 -46.06
CA GLN A 7 -16.28 13.28 -45.46
C GLN A 7 -14.86 13.41 -44.91
N PHE A 8 -14.23 14.57 -45.02
CA PHE A 8 -12.86 14.76 -44.54
C PHE A 8 -12.73 15.47 -43.17
N THR A 9 -13.82 15.93 -42.59
CA THR A 9 -13.82 16.67 -41.32
C THR A 9 -14.12 15.82 -40.08
N HIS A 10 -14.39 14.52 -40.24
CA HIS A 10 -14.66 13.61 -39.09
C HIS A 10 -13.50 12.69 -38.68
N LEU A 11 -12.36 12.74 -39.38
CA LEU A 11 -11.22 11.89 -39.09
C LEU A 11 -10.11 12.60 -38.29
N LEU A 12 -10.23 13.88 -38.02
CA LEU A 12 -9.24 14.68 -37.28
C LEU A 12 -9.67 15.06 -35.84
N LYS A 13 -10.74 14.45 -35.31
CA LYS A 13 -11.21 14.68 -33.92
C LYS A 13 -11.03 13.49 -32.98
N ARG A 14 -10.22 12.49 -33.33
CA ARG A 14 -9.96 11.31 -32.47
C ARG A 14 -8.51 11.11 -32.09
N ILE A 15 -7.64 12.11 -32.23
CA ILE A 15 -6.26 12.07 -31.74
C ILE A 15 -6.01 13.35 -30.94
N ALA A 16 -6.69 13.52 -29.83
CA ALA A 16 -6.33 14.49 -28.80
C ALA A 16 -7.12 14.20 -27.52
N SER A 17 -6.81 13.17 -26.80
CA SER A 17 -7.17 12.98 -25.39
C SER A 17 -6.39 11.82 -24.80
N PHE A 18 -5.07 11.88 -24.81
CA PHE A 18 -4.19 11.21 -23.85
C PHE A 18 -3.24 12.27 -23.33
N ALA A 19 -3.79 13.26 -22.67
CA ALA A 19 -3.04 14.07 -21.73
C ALA A 19 -3.32 13.48 -20.35
N PHE A 20 -2.43 12.61 -19.88
CA PHE A 20 -2.30 12.33 -18.45
C PHE A 20 -2.25 13.65 -17.72
N PRO A 21 -3.07 13.91 -16.72
CA PRO A 21 -2.82 15.03 -15.84
C PRO A 21 -1.64 14.66 -14.93
N LEU A 22 -0.45 15.07 -15.31
CA LEU A 22 0.66 15.37 -14.39
C LEU A 22 0.21 16.60 -13.56
N ALA A 23 -0.61 16.37 -12.57
CA ALA A 23 -1.07 17.41 -11.64
C ALA A 23 -1.06 16.87 -10.22
N LEU A 24 0.13 16.41 -9.76
CA LEU A 24 0.43 16.24 -8.34
C LEU A 24 1.85 16.73 -7.99
N ALA A 25 2.39 17.64 -8.76
CA ALA A 25 3.70 18.25 -8.51
C ALA A 25 3.53 19.74 -8.15
N GLY A 26 2.81 20.04 -7.10
CA GLY A 26 2.57 21.46 -6.85
C GLY A 26 2.17 21.91 -5.47
N ILE A 27 2.34 21.14 -4.39
CA ILE A 27 2.08 21.68 -3.05
C ILE A 27 2.98 21.01 -1.98
N LEU A 28 4.29 21.07 -2.16
CA LEU A 28 5.27 21.01 -1.06
C LEU A 28 6.56 21.71 -1.51
N SER A 29 6.41 22.91 -2.10
CA SER A 29 7.55 23.75 -2.46
C SER A 29 8.04 24.51 -1.23
N ALA A 30 8.80 23.83 -0.38
CA ALA A 30 9.65 24.47 0.59
C ALA A 30 10.93 23.65 0.75
N CYS A 31 11.79 23.72 -0.21
CA CYS A 31 13.20 23.44 -0.36
C CYS A 31 13.41 22.76 -1.72
N GLY A 32 13.98 23.47 -2.67
CA GLY A 32 14.16 23.01 -4.04
C GLY A 32 15.23 21.91 -4.18
N HIS A 33 14.97 20.74 -3.59
CA HIS A 33 15.70 19.53 -3.92
C HIS A 33 14.95 18.86 -5.07
N LYS A 34 15.57 18.86 -6.25
CA LYS A 34 15.08 18.03 -7.34
C LYS A 34 15.28 16.59 -6.95
N ARG A 35 14.25 15.78 -7.08
CA ARG A 35 14.36 14.33 -6.98
C ARG A 35 15.51 13.88 -7.88
N PRO A 36 16.45 13.03 -7.43
CA PRO A 36 17.51 12.48 -8.28
C PRO A 36 16.94 11.83 -9.55
N GLU A 37 17.78 11.55 -10.53
CA GLU A 37 17.35 10.78 -11.69
C GLU A 37 16.80 9.42 -11.26
N PRO A 38 15.83 8.86 -12.02
CA PRO A 38 15.32 7.51 -11.76
C PRO A 38 16.46 6.51 -11.65
N ALA A 39 16.29 5.50 -10.80
CA ALA A 39 17.29 4.45 -10.66
C ALA A 39 17.58 3.77 -12.01
N ALA A 40 18.84 3.44 -12.25
CA ALA A 40 19.20 2.64 -13.42
C ALA A 40 18.52 1.26 -13.33
N PRO A 41 18.18 0.62 -14.47
CA PRO A 41 17.68 -0.74 -14.49
C PRO A 41 18.57 -1.68 -13.66
N TYR A 42 17.95 -2.55 -12.88
CA TYR A 42 18.67 -3.49 -12.02
C TYR A 42 19.31 -4.60 -12.87
N GLU A 43 20.56 -4.94 -12.53
CA GLU A 43 21.27 -6.10 -13.08
C GLU A 43 21.43 -7.18 -11.98
N PRO A 44 20.97 -8.43 -12.18
CA PRO A 44 20.90 -9.46 -11.13
C PRO A 44 22.21 -9.86 -10.43
N LYS A 45 23.36 -9.45 -10.98
CA LYS A 45 24.68 -9.71 -10.38
C LYS A 45 24.90 -9.09 -8.99
N ASP A 46 24.07 -8.11 -8.62
CA ASP A 46 24.27 -7.29 -7.42
C ASP A 46 23.32 -7.67 -6.25
N TYR A 47 22.66 -8.85 -6.30
CA TYR A 47 21.72 -9.25 -5.25
C TYR A 47 22.43 -9.75 -3.98
N ILE A 48 21.77 -9.54 -2.82
CA ILE A 48 22.29 -9.91 -1.49
C ILE A 48 21.97 -11.37 -1.13
N ALA A 49 20.74 -11.81 -1.43
CA ALA A 49 20.26 -13.15 -1.08
C ALA A 49 19.42 -13.74 -2.21
N ALA A 50 19.63 -15.03 -2.45
CA ALA A 50 18.79 -15.79 -3.34
C ALA A 50 17.46 -16.10 -2.66
N SER A 51 16.37 -16.00 -3.42
CA SER A 51 15.08 -16.52 -3.01
C SER A 51 15.06 -18.05 -3.08
N LYS A 52 14.16 -18.66 -2.34
CA LYS A 52 13.77 -20.03 -2.59
C LYS A 52 12.71 -20.03 -3.71
N GLN A 53 13.00 -20.74 -4.80
CA GLN A 53 12.06 -20.92 -5.90
C GLN A 53 10.95 -21.90 -5.49
N ILE A 54 9.71 -21.54 -5.82
CA ILE A 54 8.53 -22.38 -5.59
C ILE A 54 8.12 -22.97 -6.93
N SER A 55 8.06 -24.29 -7.02
CA SER A 55 7.51 -24.98 -8.19
C SER A 55 6.01 -25.14 -8.01
N PHE A 56 5.23 -24.66 -8.98
CA PHE A 56 3.78 -24.75 -8.97
C PHE A 56 3.26 -25.49 -10.20
N ASP A 57 2.28 -26.38 -9.98
CA ASP A 57 1.60 -27.11 -11.06
C ASP A 57 0.32 -26.34 -11.46
N LEU A 58 0.36 -25.69 -12.62
CA LEU A 58 -0.76 -24.89 -13.16
C LEU A 58 -2.05 -25.70 -13.34
N SER A 59 -1.97 -27.04 -13.49
CA SER A 59 -3.17 -27.88 -13.59
C SER A 59 -4.03 -27.88 -12.32
N GLN A 60 -3.45 -27.51 -11.19
CA GLN A 60 -4.16 -27.38 -9.91
C GLN A 60 -5.02 -26.10 -9.85
N LEU A 61 -4.86 -25.19 -10.79
CA LEU A 61 -5.55 -23.88 -10.81
C LEU A 61 -6.81 -23.85 -11.68
N ASP A 62 -7.21 -24.96 -12.26
CA ASP A 62 -8.46 -25.03 -13.05
C ASP A 62 -9.70 -24.76 -12.20
N ALA A 63 -9.58 -24.88 -10.87
CA ALA A 63 -10.60 -24.57 -9.87
C ALA A 63 -10.01 -23.70 -8.75
N VAL A 64 -9.78 -22.41 -9.03
CA VAL A 64 -9.40 -21.44 -7.96
C VAL A 64 -10.56 -21.38 -6.97
N PRO A 65 -10.32 -21.59 -5.68
CA PRO A 65 -11.39 -21.57 -4.69
C PRO A 65 -11.91 -20.13 -4.49
N ASN A 66 -13.23 -20.03 -4.35
CA ASN A 66 -13.84 -18.79 -3.92
C ASN A 66 -13.60 -18.57 -2.41
N ASN A 67 -13.66 -17.33 -2.02
CA ASN A 67 -13.62 -16.94 -0.60
C ASN A 67 -14.76 -17.59 0.17
N PRO A 68 -14.46 -18.39 1.20
CA PRO A 68 -15.50 -19.08 1.97
C PRO A 68 -16.19 -18.19 3.01
N PHE A 69 -15.68 -16.99 3.24
CA PHE A 69 -16.13 -16.11 4.32
C PHE A 69 -17.12 -15.05 3.80
N PRO A 70 -18.28 -14.91 4.42
CA PRO A 70 -19.28 -13.91 4.03
C PRO A 70 -18.92 -12.49 4.48
N THR A 71 -17.96 -12.35 5.37
CA THR A 71 -17.48 -11.07 5.92
C THR A 71 -15.98 -11.07 6.00
N LEU A 72 -15.36 -9.88 5.94
CA LEU A 72 -13.94 -9.70 6.19
C LEU A 72 -13.63 -9.81 7.70
N SER A 73 -12.40 -10.26 8.01
CA SER A 73 -11.90 -10.32 9.40
C SER A 73 -10.57 -9.57 9.50
N VAL A 74 -10.65 -8.31 9.91
CA VAL A 74 -9.52 -7.39 9.99
C VAL A 74 -8.87 -7.18 8.61
N PRO A 75 -9.61 -6.65 7.62
CA PRO A 75 -8.99 -6.25 6.38
C PRO A 75 -8.00 -5.13 6.66
N THR A 76 -6.76 -5.33 6.26
CA THR A 76 -5.71 -4.35 6.48
C THR A 76 -5.42 -3.50 5.25
N TYR A 77 -5.59 -4.05 4.06
CA TYR A 77 -5.22 -3.38 2.83
C TYR A 77 -6.18 -3.70 1.68
N ILE A 78 -6.43 -2.70 0.85
CA ILE A 78 -7.10 -2.85 -0.43
C ILE A 78 -6.29 -2.13 -1.51
N THR A 79 -6.13 -2.74 -2.67
CA THR A 79 -5.48 -2.12 -3.82
C THR A 79 -6.10 -2.62 -5.12
N LYS A 80 -5.76 -1.95 -6.24
CA LYS A 80 -6.12 -2.40 -7.58
C LYS A 80 -4.86 -2.50 -8.42
N VAL A 81 -4.67 -3.63 -9.08
CA VAL A 81 -3.60 -3.85 -10.03
C VAL A 81 -4.22 -4.32 -11.33
N LYS A 82 -3.99 -3.59 -12.41
CA LYS A 82 -4.69 -3.79 -13.69
C LYS A 82 -6.22 -3.75 -13.49
N GLU A 83 -6.93 -4.81 -13.83
CA GLU A 83 -8.39 -4.88 -13.71
C GLU A 83 -8.85 -5.46 -12.36
N ASN A 84 -7.95 -6.04 -11.55
CA ASN A 84 -8.34 -6.75 -10.33
C ASN A 84 -8.13 -5.90 -9.09
N TYR A 85 -9.13 -5.91 -8.20
CA TYR A 85 -9.01 -5.47 -6.82
C TYR A 85 -8.47 -6.60 -5.94
N PHE A 86 -7.67 -6.26 -4.96
CA PHE A 86 -7.08 -7.18 -3.98
C PHE A 86 -7.38 -6.69 -2.58
N ILE A 87 -7.83 -7.59 -1.72
CA ILE A 87 -8.02 -7.31 -0.28
C ILE A 87 -7.12 -8.26 0.52
N VAL A 88 -6.31 -7.71 1.41
CA VAL A 88 -5.59 -8.49 2.42
C VAL A 88 -6.47 -8.61 3.64
N ASP A 89 -7.01 -9.80 3.86
CA ASP A 89 -7.90 -10.12 4.98
C ASP A 89 -7.10 -10.84 6.06
N CYS A 90 -6.45 -10.03 6.90
CA CYS A 90 -5.36 -10.42 7.80
C CYS A 90 -5.72 -11.58 8.72
N TYR A 91 -6.89 -11.52 9.42
CA TYR A 91 -7.26 -12.57 10.38
C TYR A 91 -7.89 -13.81 9.75
N HIS A 92 -8.25 -13.76 8.46
CA HIS A 92 -8.53 -14.96 7.69
C HIS A 92 -7.26 -15.53 7.03
N ASN A 93 -6.10 -14.90 7.23
CA ASN A 93 -4.82 -15.33 6.68
C ASN A 93 -4.87 -15.52 5.15
N GLN A 94 -5.45 -14.57 4.44
CA GLN A 94 -5.63 -14.68 3.01
C GLN A 94 -5.51 -13.33 2.29
N VAL A 95 -5.21 -13.41 0.99
CA VAL A 95 -5.44 -12.35 0.02
C VAL A 95 -6.51 -12.84 -0.93
N ILE A 96 -7.53 -12.04 -1.14
CA ILE A 96 -8.62 -12.31 -2.09
C ILE A 96 -8.59 -11.27 -3.22
N TYR A 97 -9.12 -11.63 -4.39
CA TYR A 97 -9.18 -10.75 -5.54
C TYR A 97 -10.48 -10.91 -6.34
N HIS A 98 -10.89 -9.83 -7.00
CA HIS A 98 -12.01 -9.79 -7.93
C HIS A 98 -11.87 -8.60 -8.89
N ASP A 99 -12.49 -8.66 -10.06
CA ASP A 99 -12.48 -7.55 -11.03
C ASP A 99 -13.60 -6.52 -10.78
N ASN A 100 -14.58 -6.85 -9.94
CA ASN A 100 -15.68 -5.97 -9.57
C ASN A 100 -15.77 -5.81 -8.04
N LEU A 101 -15.59 -4.59 -7.55
CA LEU A 101 -15.61 -4.27 -6.12
C LEU A 101 -17.02 -4.36 -5.50
N GLU A 102 -18.08 -4.30 -6.32
CA GLU A 102 -19.47 -4.33 -5.84
C GLU A 102 -20.01 -5.75 -5.63
N ASP A 103 -19.28 -6.77 -6.10
CA ASP A 103 -19.72 -8.16 -6.01
C ASP A 103 -19.56 -8.71 -4.59
N PRO A 104 -20.46 -9.59 -4.15
CA PRO A 104 -20.42 -10.17 -2.81
C PRO A 104 -19.12 -10.93 -2.55
N LEU A 105 -18.62 -10.88 -1.30
CA LEU A 105 -17.34 -11.48 -0.91
C LEU A 105 -17.20 -12.98 -1.23
N TYR A 106 -18.31 -13.73 -1.28
CA TYR A 106 -18.28 -15.16 -1.64
C TYR A 106 -18.03 -15.41 -3.15
N GLU A 107 -18.09 -14.36 -4.00
CA GLU A 107 -17.71 -14.42 -5.42
C GLU A 107 -16.24 -14.12 -5.65
N TRP A 108 -15.58 -13.48 -4.68
CA TRP A 108 -14.15 -13.21 -4.72
C TRP A 108 -13.35 -14.51 -4.69
N GLN A 109 -12.24 -14.53 -5.40
CA GLN A 109 -11.33 -15.68 -5.47
C GLN A 109 -10.18 -15.52 -4.47
N ILE A 110 -9.67 -16.65 -3.98
CA ILE A 110 -8.49 -16.65 -3.13
C ILE A 110 -7.24 -16.55 -4.02
N MET A 111 -6.45 -15.49 -3.84
CA MET A 111 -5.13 -15.37 -4.43
C MET A 111 -4.13 -16.28 -3.71
N THR A 112 -4.10 -16.21 -2.39
CA THR A 112 -3.32 -17.08 -1.51
C THR A 112 -3.93 -17.15 -0.11
N SER A 113 -3.79 -18.31 0.52
CA SER A 113 -4.01 -18.53 1.96
C SER A 113 -2.77 -19.12 2.64
N ASP A 114 -1.63 -19.12 1.95
CA ASP A 114 -0.32 -19.53 2.50
C ASP A 114 0.44 -18.32 3.07
N ILE A 115 -0.23 -17.57 3.92
CA ILE A 115 0.31 -16.46 4.70
C ILE A 115 -0.27 -16.49 6.11
N SER A 116 0.42 -15.88 7.06
CA SER A 116 -0.07 -15.71 8.43
C SER A 116 0.06 -14.27 8.86
N MET A 117 -1.08 -13.63 9.15
CA MET A 117 -1.17 -12.23 9.55
C MET A 117 -0.53 -11.27 8.54
N GLY A 118 -0.74 -11.50 7.24
CA GLY A 118 -0.31 -10.56 6.19
C GLY A 118 -1.05 -9.23 6.28
N HIS A 119 -0.37 -8.13 5.97
CA HIS A 119 -0.93 -6.79 6.12
C HIS A 119 -1.01 -6.03 4.80
N THR A 120 -0.09 -6.29 3.86
CA THR A 120 -0.04 -5.54 2.61
C THR A 120 0.29 -6.41 1.40
N LEU A 121 -0.05 -5.88 0.24
CA LEU A 121 0.34 -6.39 -1.06
C LEU A 121 0.84 -5.22 -1.90
N ALA A 122 2.02 -5.35 -2.50
CA ALA A 122 2.54 -4.39 -3.47
C ALA A 122 2.78 -5.06 -4.82
N SER A 123 2.58 -4.32 -5.90
CA SER A 123 2.81 -4.80 -7.26
C SER A 123 3.29 -3.67 -8.17
N ASP A 124 4.14 -4.00 -9.12
CA ASP A 124 4.52 -3.15 -10.26
C ASP A 124 3.68 -3.44 -11.52
N GLY A 125 2.71 -4.37 -11.39
CA GLY A 125 1.88 -4.87 -12.48
C GLY A 125 2.41 -6.16 -13.13
N SER A 126 3.63 -6.60 -12.81
CA SER A 126 4.20 -7.87 -13.31
C SER A 126 4.29 -8.93 -12.20
N VAL A 127 4.73 -8.54 -11.03
CA VAL A 127 4.86 -9.38 -9.84
C VAL A 127 4.08 -8.78 -8.67
N TYR A 128 3.79 -9.61 -7.68
CA TYR A 128 3.06 -9.24 -6.47
C TYR A 128 3.86 -9.72 -5.26
N LEU A 129 4.22 -8.82 -4.37
CA LEU A 129 4.89 -9.11 -3.12
C LEU A 129 3.90 -8.99 -1.97
N ILE A 130 3.85 -10.00 -1.11
CA ILE A 130 2.95 -10.06 0.05
C ILE A 130 3.79 -10.29 1.29
N ASP A 131 3.58 -9.49 2.33
CA ASP A 131 4.19 -9.75 3.63
C ASP A 131 3.48 -10.90 4.35
N ASP A 132 4.27 -11.80 4.91
CA ASP A 132 3.83 -12.90 5.76
C ASP A 132 4.46 -12.69 7.14
N THR A 133 3.75 -11.89 7.94
CA THR A 133 4.27 -11.27 9.15
C THR A 133 4.74 -12.28 10.19
N GLU A 134 3.96 -13.33 10.47
CA GLU A 134 4.30 -14.30 11.51
C GLU A 134 5.40 -15.29 11.08
N HIS A 135 5.62 -15.45 9.77
CA HIS A 135 6.68 -16.31 9.26
C HIS A 135 7.96 -15.56 8.90
N ASN A 136 8.01 -14.23 9.11
CA ASN A 136 9.14 -13.38 8.71
C ASN A 136 9.55 -13.60 7.26
N ARG A 137 8.52 -13.62 6.36
CA ARG A 137 8.66 -14.00 4.97
C ARG A 137 8.05 -12.95 4.04
N ILE A 138 8.61 -12.82 2.84
CA ILE A 138 7.96 -12.17 1.69
C ILE A 138 7.64 -13.25 0.67
N LEU A 139 6.37 -13.37 0.32
CA LEU A 139 5.88 -14.26 -0.74
C LEU A 139 5.78 -13.48 -2.04
N VAL A 140 6.34 -14.03 -3.13
CA VAL A 140 6.26 -13.48 -4.47
C VAL A 140 5.26 -14.30 -5.27
N MET A 141 4.29 -13.61 -5.86
CA MET A 141 3.27 -14.21 -6.71
C MET A 141 3.36 -13.64 -8.13
N GLU A 142 2.99 -14.44 -9.12
CA GLU A 142 2.85 -14.01 -10.51
C GLU A 142 1.45 -14.32 -11.03
N GLU A 143 0.97 -13.47 -11.92
CA GLU A 143 -0.26 -13.73 -12.65
C GLU A 143 0.00 -14.76 -13.74
N SER A 144 -0.88 -15.75 -13.86
CA SER A 144 -0.90 -16.76 -14.91
C SER A 144 -2.31 -16.91 -15.47
N ILE A 145 -2.46 -17.65 -16.54
CA ILE A 145 -3.76 -17.97 -17.12
C ILE A 145 -3.99 -19.46 -16.98
N ASN A 146 -5.09 -19.85 -16.34
CA ASN A 146 -5.46 -21.26 -16.21
C ASN A 146 -6.01 -21.83 -17.54
N ASN A 147 -6.29 -23.14 -17.57
CA ASN A 147 -6.81 -23.83 -18.77
C ASN A 147 -8.19 -23.31 -19.23
N ASN A 148 -8.91 -22.60 -18.34
CA ASN A 148 -10.21 -21.98 -18.65
C ASN A 148 -10.09 -20.53 -19.16
N GLY A 149 -8.85 -20.03 -19.36
CA GLY A 149 -8.58 -18.67 -19.83
C GLY A 149 -8.80 -17.58 -18.77
N ARG A 150 -8.83 -17.94 -17.47
CA ARG A 150 -9.01 -16.98 -16.36
C ARG A 150 -7.68 -16.61 -15.73
N PRO A 151 -7.51 -15.35 -15.30
CA PRO A 151 -6.35 -14.96 -14.51
C PRO A 151 -6.35 -15.69 -13.17
N VAL A 152 -5.19 -16.18 -12.79
CA VAL A 152 -4.92 -16.88 -11.53
C VAL A 152 -3.54 -16.45 -11.03
N PHE A 153 -3.30 -16.57 -9.75
CA PHE A 153 -2.04 -16.16 -9.15
C PHE A 153 -1.29 -17.36 -8.59
N VAL A 154 0.00 -17.45 -8.89
CA VAL A 154 0.85 -18.57 -8.49
C VAL A 154 2.03 -18.07 -7.65
N PRO A 155 2.36 -18.73 -6.54
CA PRO A 155 3.58 -18.43 -5.82
C PRO A 155 4.79 -18.92 -6.64
N THR A 156 5.76 -18.03 -6.86
CA THR A 156 6.97 -18.34 -7.64
C THR A 156 8.25 -18.30 -6.81
N GLN A 157 8.27 -17.44 -5.78
CA GLN A 157 9.44 -17.30 -4.93
C GLN A 157 9.02 -16.97 -3.48
N GLU A 158 9.89 -17.30 -2.55
CA GLU A 158 9.80 -16.80 -1.18
C GLU A 158 11.17 -16.31 -0.69
N PHE A 159 11.16 -15.25 0.10
CA PHE A 159 12.30 -14.76 0.86
C PHE A 159 11.99 -14.95 2.33
N THR A 160 12.80 -15.74 3.04
CA THR A 160 12.67 -16.01 4.47
C THR A 160 13.68 -15.18 5.26
N GLU A 161 13.51 -15.12 6.58
CA GLU A 161 14.38 -14.35 7.48
C GLU A 161 14.37 -12.84 7.19
N ILE A 162 13.21 -12.33 6.78
CA ILE A 162 13.02 -10.91 6.52
C ILE A 162 12.74 -10.18 7.83
N GLY A 163 13.81 -9.92 8.56
CA GLY A 163 13.80 -9.20 9.83
C GLY A 163 12.96 -9.85 10.92
N ASP A 164 12.18 -9.02 11.63
CA ASP A 164 11.25 -9.43 12.67
C ASP A 164 9.90 -8.74 12.40
N ARG A 165 8.92 -9.53 11.95
CA ARG A 165 7.56 -9.11 11.57
C ARG A 165 7.55 -8.12 10.39
N PRO A 166 7.84 -8.53 9.14
CA PRO A 166 7.56 -7.72 7.97
C PRO A 166 6.07 -7.34 7.96
N HIS A 167 5.77 -6.06 7.77
CA HIS A 167 4.44 -5.55 8.04
C HIS A 167 3.89 -4.60 6.98
N TYR A 168 4.76 -4.03 6.16
CA TYR A 168 4.34 -3.10 5.13
C TYR A 168 5.26 -3.17 3.92
N ILE A 169 4.67 -3.34 2.75
CA ILE A 169 5.38 -3.32 1.47
C ILE A 169 4.81 -2.22 0.60
N LEU A 170 5.69 -1.49 -0.08
CA LEU A 170 5.34 -0.46 -1.05
C LEU A 170 6.22 -0.63 -2.29
N TYR A 171 5.64 -0.51 -3.48
CA TYR A 171 6.37 -0.32 -4.72
C TYR A 171 6.46 1.17 -5.05
N ASP A 172 7.67 1.68 -5.22
CA ASP A 172 7.93 3.03 -5.72
C ASP A 172 8.38 2.98 -7.17
N ALA A 173 7.49 3.38 -8.07
CA ALA A 173 7.75 3.36 -9.51
C ALA A 173 8.88 4.29 -9.95
N TYR A 174 9.25 5.29 -9.14
CA TYR A 174 10.33 6.22 -9.47
C TYR A 174 11.70 5.60 -9.26
N THR A 175 11.87 4.84 -8.17
CA THR A 175 13.11 4.12 -7.88
C THR A 175 13.09 2.70 -8.45
N ASP A 176 11.97 2.27 -9.03
CA ASP A 176 11.76 0.91 -9.54
C ASP A 176 12.13 -0.14 -8.47
N THR A 177 11.59 0.04 -7.26
CA THR A 177 11.99 -0.72 -6.09
C THR A 177 10.79 -1.03 -5.20
N PHE A 178 10.71 -2.26 -4.74
CA PHE A 178 9.82 -2.66 -3.65
C PHE A 178 10.55 -2.49 -2.34
N TYR A 179 9.92 -1.77 -1.42
CA TYR A 179 10.40 -1.53 -0.07
C TYR A 179 9.55 -2.34 0.89
N ALA A 180 10.15 -3.23 1.66
CA ALA A 180 9.48 -4.02 2.70
C ALA A 180 10.04 -3.66 4.08
N TRP A 181 9.17 -3.16 4.95
CA TRP A 181 9.54 -2.76 6.30
C TRP A 181 9.29 -3.87 7.32
N SER A 182 10.31 -4.17 8.11
CA SER A 182 10.19 -5.07 9.25
C SER A 182 9.90 -4.28 10.52
N SER A 183 8.71 -4.53 11.11
CA SER A 183 8.13 -3.67 12.14
C SER A 183 8.86 -3.65 13.48
N GLN A 184 9.70 -4.64 13.77
CA GLN A 184 10.41 -4.77 15.04
C GLN A 184 11.95 -4.71 14.88
N SER A 185 12.47 -5.16 13.74
CA SER A 185 13.94 -5.16 13.56
C SER A 185 14.50 -3.78 13.25
N GLY A 186 13.66 -2.85 12.78
CA GLY A 186 14.09 -1.53 12.33
C GLY A 186 14.86 -1.59 11.01
N GLU A 187 14.48 -2.51 10.13
CA GLU A 187 15.14 -2.78 8.86
C GLU A 187 14.18 -2.61 7.69
N MET A 188 14.70 -2.03 6.61
CA MET A 188 14.08 -1.94 5.31
C MET A 188 14.78 -2.88 4.34
N PHE A 189 14.02 -3.76 3.72
CA PHE A 189 14.46 -4.70 2.70
C PHE A 189 14.03 -4.19 1.34
N LEU A 190 14.97 -4.04 0.41
CA LEU A 190 14.76 -3.51 -0.92
C LEU A 190 14.83 -4.64 -1.94
N PHE A 191 13.75 -4.79 -2.71
CA PHE A 191 13.66 -5.84 -3.74
C PHE A 191 13.50 -5.20 -5.11
N ARG A 192 14.16 -5.80 -6.10
CA ARG A 192 14.05 -5.41 -7.50
C ARG A 192 14.09 -6.65 -8.40
N HIS A 193 13.60 -6.51 -9.60
CA HIS A 193 13.81 -7.47 -10.69
C HIS A 193 14.44 -6.78 -11.90
N ALA A 194 15.07 -7.57 -12.78
CA ALA A 194 15.59 -7.04 -14.03
C ALA A 194 14.44 -6.74 -15.01
N PRO A 195 14.61 -5.75 -15.90
CA PRO A 195 13.57 -5.43 -16.88
C PRO A 195 13.16 -6.64 -17.72
N GLY A 196 11.86 -6.94 -17.73
CA GLY A 196 11.29 -8.07 -18.48
C GLY A 196 11.45 -9.43 -17.81
N GLU A 197 11.99 -9.50 -16.61
CA GLU A 197 12.05 -10.70 -15.77
C GLU A 197 11.03 -10.59 -14.63
N SER A 198 10.52 -11.72 -14.15
CA SER A 198 9.66 -11.80 -12.97
C SER A 198 10.43 -12.24 -11.71
N ALA A 199 11.65 -12.78 -11.89
CA ALA A 199 12.49 -13.19 -10.78
C ALA A 199 12.90 -11.99 -9.92
N MET A 200 12.51 -12.01 -8.65
CA MET A 200 12.83 -10.97 -7.66
C MET A 200 14.16 -11.23 -6.98
N TYR A 201 14.84 -10.16 -6.62
CA TYR A 201 16.13 -10.18 -5.93
C TYR A 201 16.08 -9.23 -4.74
N LEU A 202 16.55 -9.68 -3.57
CA LEU A 202 16.84 -8.79 -2.44
C LEU A 202 18.15 -8.06 -2.74
N THR A 203 18.07 -6.79 -3.04
CA THR A 203 19.21 -5.99 -3.52
C THR A 203 19.92 -5.24 -2.42
N GLU A 204 19.18 -4.90 -1.35
CA GLU A 204 19.73 -4.12 -0.24
C GLU A 204 18.94 -4.34 1.03
N VAL A 205 19.63 -4.24 2.18
CA VAL A 205 19.01 -4.16 3.50
C VAL A 205 19.59 -2.93 4.21
N ARG A 206 18.70 -2.07 4.68
CA ARG A 206 19.08 -0.84 5.40
C ARG A 206 18.48 -0.83 6.78
N SER A 207 19.31 -0.56 7.77
CA SER A 207 18.89 -0.49 9.17
C SER A 207 18.74 0.95 9.61
N ILE A 208 17.70 1.22 10.39
CA ILE A 208 17.53 2.46 11.14
C ILE A 208 17.67 2.11 12.63
N PRO A 209 18.86 2.28 13.22
CA PRO A 209 19.15 1.80 14.58
C PRO A 209 18.21 2.37 15.65
N SER A 210 17.72 3.58 15.49
CA SER A 210 16.77 4.22 16.41
C SER A 210 15.37 3.59 16.38
N LEU A 211 15.06 2.78 15.36
CA LEU A 211 13.79 2.07 15.24
C LEU A 211 13.87 0.58 15.60
N LYS A 212 15.05 0.08 15.96
CA LYS A 212 15.21 -1.30 16.42
C LYS A 212 14.48 -1.51 17.75
N GLY A 213 13.58 -2.47 17.80
CA GLY A 213 12.73 -2.74 18.97
C GLY A 213 11.59 -1.73 19.16
N VAL A 214 11.40 -0.83 18.21
CA VAL A 214 10.28 0.12 18.18
C VAL A 214 9.27 -0.38 17.16
N TYR A 215 8.03 -0.57 17.58
CA TYR A 215 7.00 -1.05 16.68
C TYR A 215 6.59 0.06 15.69
N VAL A 216 6.92 -0.14 14.43
CA VAL A 216 6.57 0.74 13.31
C VAL A 216 5.73 -0.05 12.32
N ARG A 217 4.49 0.36 12.11
CA ARG A 217 3.54 -0.40 11.29
C ARG A 217 3.67 -0.12 9.80
N SER A 218 4.04 1.10 9.43
CA SER A 218 4.17 1.49 8.04
C SER A 218 5.13 2.65 7.85
N PHE A 219 5.45 2.89 6.61
CA PHE A 219 6.18 4.07 6.14
C PHE A 219 5.48 4.65 4.92
N THR A 220 5.81 5.90 4.60
CA THR A 220 5.28 6.58 3.42
C THR A 220 6.42 7.27 2.69
N ILE A 221 6.51 7.06 1.38
CA ILE A 221 7.46 7.75 0.51
C ILE A 221 6.77 8.98 -0.08
N VAL A 222 7.39 10.13 0.09
CA VAL A 222 6.99 11.40 -0.53
C VAL A 222 8.21 12.01 -1.17
N GLU A 223 8.28 11.99 -2.48
CA GLU A 223 9.44 12.44 -3.25
C GLU A 223 10.73 11.72 -2.82
N ASP A 224 11.70 12.44 -2.27
CA ASP A 224 13.00 11.95 -1.80
C ASP A 224 13.03 11.72 -0.27
N ARG A 225 11.86 11.65 0.37
CA ARG A 225 11.69 11.44 1.81
C ARG A 225 10.93 10.17 2.11
N VAL A 226 11.28 9.54 3.20
CA VAL A 226 10.51 8.45 3.79
C VAL A 226 10.10 8.83 5.21
N TYR A 227 8.82 8.63 5.53
CA TYR A 227 8.24 8.94 6.83
C TYR A 227 7.85 7.65 7.54
N PHE A 228 8.32 7.45 8.75
CA PHE A 228 7.99 6.30 9.60
C PHE A 228 7.08 6.74 10.74
N VAL A 229 5.93 6.09 10.89
CA VAL A 229 5.04 6.29 12.04
C VAL A 229 5.49 5.38 13.18
N SER A 230 6.11 5.97 14.20
CA SER A 230 6.82 5.23 15.23
C SER A 230 6.04 5.10 16.53
N GLY A 231 6.04 3.90 17.12
CA GLY A 231 5.49 3.63 18.46
C GLY A 231 6.16 4.42 19.59
N ASN A 232 7.30 5.06 19.33
CA ASN A 232 7.97 5.97 20.28
C ASN A 232 7.32 7.37 20.33
N LYS A 233 6.08 7.52 19.87
CA LYS A 233 5.35 8.79 19.87
C LYS A 233 6.01 9.84 18.99
N SER A 234 6.52 9.44 17.86
CA SER A 234 7.09 10.36 16.88
C SER A 234 6.89 9.88 15.45
N ILE A 235 6.92 10.81 14.50
CA ILE A 235 7.08 10.54 13.09
C ILE A 235 8.51 10.89 12.74
N LEU A 236 9.24 9.93 12.16
CA LEU A 236 10.61 10.16 11.68
C LEU A 236 10.59 10.44 10.19
N GLU A 237 11.19 11.53 9.79
CA GLU A 237 11.49 11.86 8.40
C GLU A 237 12.94 11.48 8.11
N ALA A 238 13.16 10.66 7.10
CA ALA A 238 14.48 10.25 6.65
C ALA A 238 14.67 10.54 5.15
N ASP A 239 15.90 10.64 4.73
CA ASP A 239 16.25 10.65 3.31
C ASP A 239 16.00 9.26 2.70
N LEU A 240 15.32 9.19 1.55
CA LEU A 240 14.93 7.93 0.92
C LEU A 240 16.13 7.09 0.46
N TYR A 241 17.23 7.74 0.10
CA TYR A 241 18.38 7.05 -0.49
C TYR A 241 19.41 6.59 0.54
N SER A 242 19.60 7.36 1.61
CA SER A 242 20.56 7.05 2.68
C SER A 242 19.92 6.45 3.93
N PHE A 243 18.62 6.68 4.14
CA PHE A 243 17.88 6.44 5.38
C PHE A 243 18.44 7.20 6.59
N GLU A 244 19.21 8.25 6.34
CA GLU A 244 19.62 9.17 7.40
C GLU A 244 18.40 9.91 7.95
N ILE A 245 18.22 9.91 9.27
CA ILE A 245 17.13 10.65 9.91
C ILE A 245 17.41 12.14 9.81
N LEU A 246 16.53 12.84 9.14
CA LEU A 246 16.61 14.28 8.91
C LEU A 246 15.85 15.07 9.97
N LYS A 247 14.72 14.52 10.43
CA LYS A 247 13.86 15.20 11.38
C LYS A 247 12.98 14.21 12.15
N GLU A 248 12.66 14.60 13.38
CA GLU A 248 11.70 13.93 14.23
C GLU A 248 10.57 14.89 14.59
N TYR A 249 9.33 14.41 14.50
CA TYR A 249 8.12 15.14 14.84
C TYR A 249 7.43 14.44 16.02
N PRO A 250 7.55 14.96 17.24
CA PRO A 250 6.85 14.41 18.40
C PRO A 250 5.33 14.49 18.25
N VAL A 251 4.63 13.46 18.74
CA VAL A 251 3.17 13.42 18.76
C VAL A 251 2.65 13.28 20.20
N PRO A 252 1.43 13.76 20.50
CA PRO A 252 0.79 13.56 21.79
C PRO A 252 0.55 12.07 22.12
N ASP A 253 0.45 11.76 23.41
CA ASP A 253 0.19 10.40 23.90
C ASP A 253 -1.07 9.77 23.28
N ALA A 254 -2.10 10.56 23.03
CA ALA A 254 -3.34 10.12 22.39
C ALA A 254 -3.14 9.61 20.94
N LEU A 255 -2.06 10.00 20.28
CA LEU A 255 -1.75 9.62 18.91
C LEU A 255 -0.64 8.56 18.81
N ALA A 256 -0.18 8.01 19.93
CA ALA A 256 1.00 7.13 19.99
C ALA A 256 0.89 5.86 19.13
N GLY A 257 -0.32 5.30 19.00
CA GLY A 257 -0.57 4.08 18.20
C GLY A 257 -0.84 4.36 16.74
N MET A 258 -0.06 5.24 16.12
CA MET A 258 -0.15 5.53 14.69
C MET A 258 0.04 4.26 13.85
N ILE A 259 -0.76 4.14 12.79
CA ILE A 259 -0.68 3.05 11.83
C ILE A 259 -0.07 3.51 10.53
N GLN A 260 -0.59 4.60 9.95
CA GLN A 260 -0.13 5.10 8.65
C GLN A 260 -0.21 6.62 8.60
N LEU A 261 0.69 7.20 7.83
CA LEU A 261 0.66 8.60 7.39
C LEU A 261 0.41 8.61 5.89
N THR A 262 -0.60 9.35 5.43
CA THR A 262 -0.96 9.43 4.01
C THR A 262 -1.13 10.89 3.59
N PRO A 263 -0.32 11.41 2.65
CA PRO A 263 -0.54 12.73 2.08
C PRO A 263 -1.78 12.72 1.18
N ILE A 264 -2.73 13.61 1.47
CA ILE A 264 -3.93 13.79 0.64
C ILE A 264 -4.19 15.28 0.50
N ALA A 265 -4.14 15.80 -0.72
CA ALA A 265 -4.25 17.23 -1.01
C ALA A 265 -3.26 18.05 -0.15
N ASP A 266 -3.73 19.02 0.63
CA ASP A 266 -2.87 19.91 1.45
C ASP A 266 -2.56 19.34 2.83
N TYR A 267 -2.95 18.10 3.14
CA TYR A 267 -2.87 17.55 4.49
C TYR A 267 -2.13 16.22 4.54
N PHE A 268 -1.54 15.96 5.69
CA PHE A 268 -1.16 14.62 6.12
C PHE A 268 -2.31 14.02 6.93
N TYR A 269 -2.85 12.89 6.47
CA TYR A 269 -3.82 12.09 7.19
C TYR A 269 -3.09 11.01 7.96
N ILE A 270 -3.48 10.77 9.21
CA ILE A 270 -2.83 9.78 10.07
C ILE A 270 -3.92 8.94 10.71
N THR A 271 -3.83 7.62 10.51
CA THR A 271 -4.69 6.65 11.19
C THR A 271 -4.04 6.21 12.50
N ILE A 272 -4.83 6.10 13.56
CA ILE A 272 -4.39 5.80 14.92
C ILE A 272 -5.25 4.67 15.49
N SER A 273 -4.61 3.61 15.99
CA SER A 273 -5.31 2.45 16.58
C SER A 273 -5.44 2.52 18.10
N THR A 274 -4.49 3.15 18.77
CA THR A 274 -4.42 3.19 20.24
C THR A 274 -3.75 4.48 20.70
N ASP A 275 -3.88 4.77 21.98
CA ASP A 275 -3.03 5.75 22.68
C ASP A 275 -1.70 5.13 23.16
N SER A 276 -0.95 5.86 23.96
CA SER A 276 0.32 5.41 24.55
C SER A 276 0.16 4.30 25.60
N THR A 277 -1.05 4.04 26.10
CA THR A 277 -1.36 2.95 27.05
C THR A 277 -1.85 1.69 26.34
N GLY A 278 -2.05 1.75 25.02
CA GLY A 278 -2.64 0.69 24.22
C GLY A 278 -4.18 0.69 24.25
N SER A 279 -4.83 1.74 24.79
CA SER A 279 -6.29 1.85 24.77
C SER A 279 -6.78 2.14 23.36
N GLN A 280 -7.72 1.32 22.90
CA GLN A 280 -8.39 1.48 21.61
C GLN A 280 -9.54 2.50 21.64
N ASP A 281 -9.86 3.05 22.80
CA ASP A 281 -10.89 4.08 22.93
C ASP A 281 -10.48 5.39 22.23
N TYR A 282 -9.19 5.54 21.95
CA TYR A 282 -8.61 6.66 21.21
C TYR A 282 -8.34 6.36 19.73
N ALA A 283 -8.84 5.23 19.20
CA ALA A 283 -8.72 4.93 17.79
C ALA A 283 -9.43 6.02 16.97
N THR A 284 -8.69 6.63 16.05
CA THR A 284 -9.20 7.74 15.25
C THR A 284 -8.42 7.93 13.95
N MET A 285 -8.88 8.84 13.11
CA MET A 285 -8.16 9.38 11.97
C MET A 285 -8.09 10.89 12.09
N ILE A 286 -6.89 11.43 12.09
CA ILE A 286 -6.65 12.87 12.12
C ILE A 286 -6.05 13.37 10.82
N ARG A 287 -6.06 14.69 10.63
CA ARG A 287 -5.26 15.36 9.59
C ARG A 287 -4.60 16.64 10.12
N THR A 288 -3.45 16.95 9.55
CA THR A 288 -2.71 18.19 9.81
C THR A 288 -2.07 18.73 8.54
N LYS A 289 -1.89 20.04 8.42
CA LYS A 289 -1.12 20.65 7.33
C LYS A 289 0.39 20.58 7.55
N SER A 290 0.80 20.44 8.80
CA SER A 290 2.22 20.39 9.16
C SER A 290 2.45 19.38 10.28
N LEU A 291 3.37 18.45 10.09
CA LEU A 291 3.73 17.46 11.10
C LEU A 291 4.30 18.14 12.37
N SER A 292 4.94 19.31 12.25
CA SER A 292 5.44 20.08 13.38
C SER A 292 4.32 20.62 14.30
N ASP A 293 3.10 20.68 13.81
CA ASP A 293 1.95 21.20 14.57
C ASP A 293 1.33 20.12 15.49
N LEU A 294 1.63 18.84 15.27
CA LEU A 294 1.07 17.73 16.06
C LEU A 294 1.37 17.84 17.54
N ALA A 295 2.61 18.15 17.90
CA ALA A 295 3.03 18.32 19.31
C ALA A 295 2.25 19.41 20.06
N THR A 296 1.68 20.38 19.37
CA THR A 296 0.89 21.48 19.93
C THR A 296 -0.62 21.26 19.84
N GLY A 297 -1.06 20.09 19.39
CA GLY A 297 -2.47 19.74 19.25
C GLY A 297 -3.18 20.42 18.07
N LYS A 298 -2.44 20.96 17.11
CA LYS A 298 -3.01 21.59 15.90
C LYS A 298 -3.26 20.55 14.81
N TYR A 299 -4.27 19.75 15.01
CA TYR A 299 -4.77 18.77 14.05
C TYR A 299 -6.29 18.70 14.15
N GLU A 300 -6.91 18.13 13.15
CA GLU A 300 -8.36 17.91 13.11
C GLU A 300 -8.64 16.42 13.19
N ASP A 301 -9.57 16.00 14.04
CA ASP A 301 -10.17 14.69 13.99
C ASP A 301 -11.17 14.66 12.83
N VAL A 302 -10.96 13.75 11.89
CA VAL A 302 -11.81 13.59 10.70
C VAL A 302 -12.50 12.23 10.65
N TYR A 303 -12.33 11.40 11.67
CA TYR A 303 -12.92 10.07 11.73
C TYR A 303 -14.45 10.10 11.86
N HIS A 304 -15.01 11.19 12.34
CA HIS A 304 -16.45 11.43 12.40
C HIS A 304 -17.14 11.45 11.01
N ASN A 305 -16.37 11.57 9.90
CA ASN A 305 -16.93 11.42 8.55
C ASN A 305 -17.30 9.98 8.20
N PHE A 306 -16.85 9.02 9.00
CA PHE A 306 -17.17 7.60 8.93
C PHE A 306 -18.09 7.26 10.11
N ILE A 307 -18.51 6.00 10.26
CA ILE A 307 -19.34 5.64 11.42
C ILE A 307 -18.64 5.87 12.75
N GLY A 308 -17.31 5.69 12.77
CA GLY A 308 -16.50 5.77 13.97
C GLY A 308 -16.67 4.57 14.92
N GLY A 309 -15.82 4.51 15.95
CA GLY A 309 -15.83 3.41 16.94
C GLY A 309 -15.12 2.14 16.50
N GLY A 310 -14.68 2.05 15.25
CA GLY A 310 -13.80 1.02 14.74
C GLY A 310 -12.33 1.32 15.00
N THR A 311 -11.47 0.66 14.24
CA THR A 311 -10.03 0.92 14.25
C THR A 311 -9.60 1.19 12.82
N PRO A 312 -9.42 2.47 12.42
CA PRO A 312 -8.96 2.82 11.09
C PRO A 312 -7.54 2.28 10.88
N TYR A 313 -7.30 1.72 9.69
CA TYR A 313 -6.03 1.05 9.41
C TYR A 313 -5.28 1.74 8.26
N TYR A 314 -5.28 1.20 7.06
CA TYR A 314 -4.58 1.81 5.93
C TYR A 314 -5.53 2.60 5.02
N ILE A 315 -5.00 3.71 4.50
CA ILE A 315 -5.63 4.51 3.45
C ILE A 315 -4.88 4.25 2.16
N THR A 316 -5.61 3.83 1.12
CA THR A 316 -5.06 3.60 -0.21
C THR A 316 -5.80 4.41 -1.25
N ARG A 317 -5.13 4.76 -2.34
CA ARG A 317 -5.76 5.43 -3.47
C ARG A 317 -5.96 4.44 -4.61
N ILE A 318 -7.19 4.34 -5.11
CA ILE A 318 -7.52 3.57 -6.31
C ILE A 318 -8.31 4.49 -7.23
N ASP A 319 -7.78 4.75 -8.40
CA ASP A 319 -8.33 5.68 -9.39
C ASP A 319 -8.60 7.08 -8.76
N ASP A 320 -9.83 7.54 -8.77
CA ASP A 320 -10.25 8.85 -8.22
C ASP A 320 -10.74 8.79 -6.78
N PHE A 321 -10.65 7.63 -6.13
CA PHE A 321 -11.16 7.40 -4.78
C PHE A 321 -10.05 7.03 -3.82
N TRP A 322 -10.30 7.31 -2.55
CA TRP A 322 -9.54 6.84 -1.41
C TRP A 322 -10.33 5.74 -0.73
N TYR A 323 -9.62 4.77 -0.20
CA TYR A 323 -10.20 3.66 0.55
C TYR A 323 -9.54 3.60 1.92
N LEU A 324 -10.38 3.54 2.96
CA LEU A 324 -9.96 3.32 4.33
C LEU A 324 -10.37 1.91 4.72
N THR A 325 -9.40 1.08 5.10
CA THR A 325 -9.69 -0.19 5.77
C THR A 325 -9.90 0.05 7.26
N GLU A 326 -10.84 -0.67 7.83
CA GLU A 326 -11.23 -0.53 9.23
C GLU A 326 -11.63 -1.89 9.79
N HIS A 327 -11.44 -2.09 11.07
CA HIS A 327 -11.92 -3.29 11.74
C HIS A 327 -12.61 -2.98 13.05
N ARG A 328 -13.27 -4.00 13.66
CA ARG A 328 -14.11 -3.94 14.86
C ARG A 328 -15.56 -3.50 14.64
N ILE A 329 -15.94 -2.99 13.47
CA ILE A 329 -17.35 -2.68 13.16
C ILE A 329 -17.84 -3.62 12.07
N PRO A 330 -18.70 -4.60 12.39
CA PRO A 330 -19.25 -5.51 11.39
C PRO A 330 -20.01 -4.78 10.27
N GLY A 331 -19.74 -5.14 9.02
CA GLY A 331 -20.38 -4.54 7.85
C GLY A 331 -19.85 -3.15 7.46
N HIS A 332 -18.79 -2.70 8.11
CA HIS A 332 -18.14 -1.41 7.80
C HIS A 332 -16.62 -1.57 7.84
N SER A 333 -16.12 -2.52 7.06
CA SER A 333 -14.70 -2.89 7.09
C SER A 333 -13.87 -2.15 6.03
N ILE A 334 -14.52 -1.65 4.97
CA ILE A 334 -13.88 -0.86 3.91
C ILE A 334 -14.77 0.32 3.55
N TRP A 335 -14.21 1.50 3.61
CA TRP A 335 -14.85 2.75 3.22
C TRP A 335 -14.23 3.28 1.94
N GLN A 336 -15.07 3.73 1.01
CA GLN A 336 -14.68 4.52 -0.14
C GLN A 336 -15.02 5.99 0.11
N PHE A 337 -14.13 6.90 -0.25
CA PHE A 337 -14.37 8.34 -0.11
C PHE A 337 -13.58 9.16 -1.13
N GLN A 338 -13.93 10.43 -1.27
CA GLN A 338 -13.18 11.41 -2.06
C GLN A 338 -12.75 12.57 -1.17
N VAL A 339 -11.70 13.28 -1.57
CA VAL A 339 -11.30 14.54 -0.98
C VAL A 339 -11.37 15.61 -2.07
N LYS A 340 -12.27 16.58 -1.89
CA LYS A 340 -12.47 17.71 -2.81
C LYS A 340 -12.34 19.02 -2.03
N GLU A 341 -11.50 19.92 -2.50
CA GLU A 341 -11.24 21.20 -1.82
C GLU A 341 -10.92 21.01 -0.32
N ASN A 342 -10.12 20.01 -0.02
CA ASN A 342 -9.76 19.58 1.35
C ASN A 342 -10.91 19.01 2.20
N ALA A 343 -12.11 18.84 1.68
CA ALA A 343 -13.23 18.21 2.39
C ALA A 343 -13.33 16.72 2.03
N ILE A 344 -13.58 15.87 3.02
CA ILE A 344 -13.96 14.46 2.83
C ILE A 344 -15.41 14.45 2.32
N THR A 345 -15.65 13.79 1.20
CA THR A 345 -16.96 13.73 0.53
C THR A 345 -17.21 12.34 -0.02
N ASN A 346 -18.47 12.05 -0.38
CA ASN A 346 -18.87 10.79 -1.01
C ASN A 346 -18.41 9.55 -0.23
N VAL A 347 -18.61 9.59 1.09
CA VAL A 347 -18.25 8.48 1.97
C VAL A 347 -19.28 7.37 1.84
N THR A 348 -18.83 6.18 1.49
CA THR A 348 -19.68 4.99 1.30
C THR A 348 -18.97 3.77 1.91
N SER A 349 -19.70 2.96 2.69
CA SER A 349 -19.22 1.63 3.12
C SER A 349 -19.35 0.66 1.94
N ILE A 350 -18.29 -0.09 1.66
CA ILE A 350 -18.26 -1.11 0.60
C ILE A 350 -18.53 -2.49 1.23
N TYR A 351 -17.81 -2.85 2.30
CA TYR A 351 -17.94 -4.13 3.01
C TYR A 351 -18.02 -3.93 4.52
#